data_b9d479100d973ed11cb1751e347d7787
#
_entry.id   b9d479100d973ed11cb1751e347d7787
#
_cell.length_a   1.000
_cell.length_b   1.000
_cell.length_c   1.000
_cell.angle_alpha   90.00
_cell.angle_beta   90.00
_cell.angle_gamma   90.00
#
_symmetry.space_group_name_H-M   'P 1'
#
loop_
_entity.id
_entity.type
_entity.pdbx_description
1 polymer ?
#
loop_
_entity_poly.entity_id
_entity_poly.type
_entity_poly.pdbx_seq_one_letter_code
_entity_poly.pdbx_strand_id
1 'polypeptide(L)'
;MRILVAMSGGVDSSVVAGLLKSQGHDVIGVTMKLWEGPNGEMPETGCCTAADSEDARKVAAKLDIPYYVLDYTASFSENVINNFVDMYSQGLTPNPCVECNRSVKFDHFIDQAKKLNCEKVATGHYAKIVRSNNSLELHKADYLEKDQSYVLHMLTADKLPKIDFPLGTISKPEVRQIAASLGLKTAFKKDSQDICFVGKKDYRNFVSSRIDFSSSGDIVDKDDNIIGTHEGVHELSLIHISEPTRQWQI
;
A
#
# COMPACT_ATOMS: atom_id res chain seq x y z
N MET A 1 13.00 22.59 2.57
CA MET A 1 13.49 21.22 2.75
C MET A 1 13.41 20.50 1.42
N ARG A 2 14.30 19.52 1.19
CA ARG A 2 14.17 18.61 0.05
C ARG A 2 13.40 17.35 0.49
N ILE A 3 12.35 17.02 -0.25
CA ILE A 3 11.41 15.94 0.13
C ILE A 3 11.23 14.96 -1.03
N LEU A 4 11.36 13.67 -0.75
CA LEU A 4 11.10 12.61 -1.71
C LEU A 4 9.64 12.14 -1.59
N VAL A 5 8.86 12.26 -2.66
CA VAL A 5 7.42 11.94 -2.68
C VAL A 5 7.18 10.64 -3.43
N ALA A 6 6.53 9.69 -2.77
CA ALA A 6 6.06 8.47 -3.41
C ALA A 6 4.83 8.78 -4.28
N MET A 7 4.98 8.62 -5.59
CA MET A 7 3.94 8.91 -6.59
C MET A 7 3.46 7.60 -7.24
N SER A 8 2.25 7.19 -6.90
CA SER A 8 1.62 5.98 -7.44
C SER A 8 0.76 6.23 -8.70
N GLY A 9 0.75 7.46 -9.23
CA GLY A 9 -0.16 7.84 -10.31
C GLY A 9 -1.63 7.99 -9.90
N GLY A 10 -1.93 7.87 -8.61
CA GLY A 10 -3.24 8.16 -8.02
C GLY A 10 -3.40 9.64 -7.64
N VAL A 11 -4.65 10.05 -7.32
CA VAL A 11 -4.95 11.44 -6.95
C VAL A 11 -4.23 11.86 -5.67
N ASP A 12 -4.18 10.99 -4.67
CA ASP A 12 -3.64 11.31 -3.34
C ASP A 12 -2.13 11.66 -3.41
N SER A 13 -1.33 10.81 -4.02
CA SER A 13 0.10 11.05 -4.18
C SER A 13 0.40 12.26 -5.08
N SER A 14 -0.46 12.52 -6.08
CA SER A 14 -0.35 13.69 -6.94
C SER A 14 -0.59 14.99 -6.16
N VAL A 15 -1.59 15.00 -5.28
CA VAL A 15 -1.89 16.15 -4.42
C VAL A 15 -0.80 16.38 -3.39
N VAL A 16 -0.23 15.33 -2.78
CA VAL A 16 0.93 15.46 -1.89
C VAL A 16 2.07 16.19 -2.56
N ALA A 17 2.44 15.78 -3.79
CA ALA A 17 3.50 16.46 -4.53
C ALA A 17 3.18 17.93 -4.80
N GLY A 18 1.93 18.23 -5.21
CA GLY A 18 1.48 19.60 -5.46
C GLY A 18 1.45 20.48 -4.22
N LEU A 19 0.95 19.96 -3.09
CA LEU A 19 0.93 20.68 -1.81
C LEU A 19 2.34 21.04 -1.34
N LEU A 20 3.25 20.07 -1.30
CA LEU A 20 4.61 20.29 -0.85
C LEU A 20 5.36 21.27 -1.78
N LYS A 21 5.15 21.18 -3.09
CA LYS A 21 5.70 22.15 -4.06
C LYS A 21 5.16 23.56 -3.82
N SER A 22 3.84 23.70 -3.59
CA SER A 22 3.22 25.01 -3.32
C SER A 22 3.67 25.64 -2.00
N GLN A 23 4.09 24.83 -1.04
CA GLN A 23 4.68 25.24 0.23
C GLN A 23 6.16 25.66 0.10
N GLY A 24 6.72 25.61 -1.11
CA GLY A 24 8.11 26.04 -1.38
C GLY A 24 9.15 24.96 -1.06
N HIS A 25 8.75 23.70 -0.96
CA HIS A 25 9.70 22.60 -0.80
C HIS A 25 10.36 22.22 -2.13
N ASP A 26 11.60 21.73 -2.07
CA ASP A 26 12.29 21.08 -3.18
C ASP A 26 11.81 19.61 -3.25
N VAL A 27 10.90 19.34 -4.19
CA VAL A 27 10.19 18.05 -4.29
C VAL A 27 10.81 17.20 -5.40
N ILE A 28 11.07 15.94 -5.09
CA ILE A 28 11.44 14.90 -6.06
C ILE A 28 10.34 13.83 -6.05
N GLY A 29 9.74 13.56 -7.20
CA GLY A 29 8.76 12.50 -7.37
C GLY A 29 9.41 11.17 -7.69
N VAL A 30 8.90 10.09 -7.08
CA VAL A 30 9.38 8.72 -7.34
C VAL A 30 8.20 7.77 -7.46
N THR A 31 8.15 7.00 -8.54
CA THR A 31 7.32 5.78 -8.62
C THR A 31 8.16 4.56 -8.28
N MET A 32 7.65 3.73 -7.40
CA MET A 32 8.24 2.43 -7.06
C MET A 32 7.63 1.37 -7.98
N LYS A 33 8.45 0.75 -8.85
CA LYS A 33 8.05 -0.43 -9.60
C LYS A 33 8.14 -1.62 -8.64
N LEU A 34 6.99 -2.16 -8.24
CA LEU A 34 6.90 -3.20 -7.20
C LEU A 34 6.72 -4.59 -7.78
N TRP A 35 6.06 -4.72 -8.93
CA TRP A 35 5.65 -6.00 -9.47
C TRP A 35 5.78 -6.04 -10.98
N GLU A 36 6.16 -7.19 -11.50
CA GLU A 36 6.12 -7.56 -12.92
C GLU A 36 5.30 -8.84 -13.06
N GLY A 37 4.53 -8.91 -14.15
CA GLY A 37 3.87 -10.15 -14.53
C GLY A 37 4.87 -11.27 -14.85
N PRO A 38 4.41 -12.52 -15.06
CA PRO A 38 5.28 -13.68 -15.29
C PRO A 38 6.29 -13.52 -16.44
N ASN A 39 6.01 -12.63 -17.39
CA ASN A 39 6.86 -12.36 -18.57
C ASN A 39 7.64 -11.03 -18.44
N GLY A 40 7.75 -10.47 -17.26
CA GLY A 40 8.40 -9.16 -17.06
C GLY A 40 7.52 -7.97 -17.47
N GLU A 41 6.26 -8.18 -17.76
CA GLU A 41 5.31 -7.13 -18.14
C GLU A 41 4.82 -6.37 -16.91
N MET A 42 4.63 -5.05 -17.04
CA MET A 42 3.95 -4.31 -15.98
C MET A 42 2.47 -4.72 -15.94
N PRO A 43 1.89 -4.93 -14.73
CA PRO A 43 0.51 -5.35 -14.61
C PRO A 43 -0.45 -4.32 -15.23
N GLU A 44 -1.53 -4.81 -15.85
CA GLU A 44 -2.59 -3.94 -16.37
C GLU A 44 -3.50 -3.39 -15.27
N THR A 45 -3.50 -4.02 -14.10
CA THR A 45 -4.32 -3.64 -12.94
C THR A 45 -3.49 -3.65 -11.67
N GLY A 46 -3.80 -2.75 -10.72
CA GLY A 46 -3.07 -2.62 -9.45
C GLY A 46 -2.53 -1.22 -9.26
N CYS A 47 -1.67 -1.00 -8.28
CA CYS A 47 -1.17 0.33 -7.91
C CYS A 47 0.25 0.64 -8.45
N CYS A 48 0.69 0.05 -9.54
CA CYS A 48 1.99 0.33 -10.16
C CYS A 48 2.00 -0.12 -11.62
N THR A 49 0.93 0.18 -12.35
CA THR A 49 0.84 -0.12 -13.77
C THR A 49 1.70 0.83 -14.60
N ALA A 50 1.98 0.47 -15.86
CA ALA A 50 2.64 1.38 -16.80
C ALA A 50 1.86 2.69 -16.96
N ALA A 51 0.51 2.60 -17.00
CA ALA A 51 -0.37 3.76 -17.07
C ALA A 51 -0.26 4.64 -15.81
N ASP A 52 -0.17 4.04 -14.62
CA ASP A 52 0.00 4.78 -13.37
C ASP A 52 1.35 5.52 -13.31
N SER A 53 2.42 4.86 -13.76
CA SER A 53 3.74 5.49 -13.85
C SER A 53 3.75 6.65 -14.83
N GLU A 54 3.05 6.50 -15.97
CA GLU A 54 2.91 7.57 -16.95
C GLU A 54 2.05 8.73 -16.42
N ASP A 55 0.98 8.45 -15.66
CA ASP A 55 0.20 9.48 -14.99
C ASP A 55 1.04 10.25 -13.96
N ALA A 56 1.84 9.54 -13.14
CA ALA A 56 2.76 10.16 -12.19
C ALA A 56 3.80 11.04 -12.91
N ARG A 57 4.35 10.58 -14.03
CA ARG A 57 5.29 11.34 -14.86
C ARG A 57 4.66 12.63 -15.40
N LYS A 58 3.40 12.56 -15.89
CA LYS A 58 2.67 13.75 -16.37
C LYS A 58 2.38 14.75 -15.26
N VAL A 59 2.04 14.26 -14.06
CA VAL A 59 1.86 15.12 -12.88
C VAL A 59 3.18 15.79 -12.51
N ALA A 60 4.27 15.05 -12.43
CA ALA A 60 5.60 15.60 -12.12
C ALA A 60 6.04 16.67 -13.12
N ALA A 61 5.85 16.41 -14.43
CA ALA A 61 6.13 17.38 -15.48
C ALA A 61 5.28 18.67 -15.33
N LYS A 62 3.99 18.52 -14.97
CA LYS A 62 3.11 19.68 -14.76
C LYS A 62 3.48 20.51 -13.53
N LEU A 63 3.98 19.85 -12.48
CA LEU A 63 4.43 20.50 -11.25
C LEU A 63 5.87 21.04 -11.35
N ASP A 64 6.53 20.79 -12.47
CA ASP A 64 7.94 21.14 -12.68
C ASP A 64 8.83 20.58 -11.55
N ILE A 65 8.75 19.25 -11.32
CA ILE A 65 9.56 18.52 -10.35
C ILE A 65 10.32 17.37 -11.03
N PRO A 66 11.55 17.06 -10.59
CA PRO A 66 12.27 15.86 -11.01
C PRO A 66 11.48 14.60 -10.68
N TYR A 67 11.53 13.60 -11.57
CA TYR A 67 10.80 12.35 -11.42
C TYR A 67 11.65 11.15 -11.82
N TYR A 68 11.59 10.10 -11.00
CA TYR A 68 12.31 8.85 -11.23
C TYR A 68 11.40 7.65 -11.02
N VAL A 69 11.72 6.55 -11.71
CA VAL A 69 11.13 5.23 -11.45
C VAL A 69 12.23 4.37 -10.83
N LEU A 70 11.96 3.82 -9.65
CA LEU A 70 12.88 2.94 -8.93
C LEU A 70 12.36 1.51 -8.96
N ASP A 71 13.23 0.58 -9.28
CA ASP A 71 12.90 -0.84 -9.32
C ASP A 71 13.07 -1.47 -7.93
N TYR A 72 11.96 -1.95 -7.37
CA TYR A 72 11.88 -2.69 -6.12
C TYR A 72 11.26 -4.08 -6.29
N THR A 73 11.17 -4.60 -7.54
CA THR A 73 10.50 -5.86 -7.86
C THR A 73 11.09 -7.04 -7.09
N ALA A 74 12.42 -7.14 -7.02
CA ALA A 74 13.09 -8.21 -6.27
C ALA A 74 12.76 -8.16 -4.77
N SER A 75 12.90 -6.99 -4.15
CA SER A 75 12.60 -6.81 -2.72
C SER A 75 11.11 -7.02 -2.41
N PHE A 76 10.22 -6.59 -3.30
CA PHE A 76 8.79 -6.81 -3.15
C PHE A 76 8.42 -8.29 -3.27
N SER A 77 9.01 -9.01 -4.22
CA SER A 77 8.81 -10.46 -4.36
C SER A 77 9.26 -11.21 -3.11
N GLU A 78 10.45 -10.92 -2.63
CA GLU A 78 11.04 -11.59 -1.47
C GLU A 78 10.26 -11.31 -0.17
N ASN A 79 10.00 -10.04 0.14
CA ASN A 79 9.46 -9.65 1.44
C ASN A 79 7.94 -9.64 1.50
N VAL A 80 7.25 -9.41 0.37
CA VAL A 80 5.80 -9.26 0.35
C VAL A 80 5.11 -10.47 -0.25
N ILE A 81 5.52 -10.89 -1.48
CA ILE A 81 4.81 -11.97 -2.18
C ILE A 81 5.10 -13.32 -1.52
N ASN A 82 6.38 -13.63 -1.27
CA ASN A 82 6.74 -14.90 -0.64
C ASN A 82 6.13 -15.01 0.76
N ASN A 83 6.21 -13.93 1.55
CA ASN A 83 5.56 -13.88 2.88
C ASN A 83 4.05 -14.10 2.78
N PHE A 84 3.39 -13.50 1.79
CA PHE A 84 1.95 -13.68 1.56
C PHE A 84 1.61 -15.15 1.25
N VAL A 85 2.37 -15.81 0.39
CA VAL A 85 2.17 -17.22 0.04
C VAL A 85 2.46 -18.12 1.23
N ASP A 86 3.56 -17.89 1.93
CA ASP A 86 3.99 -18.68 3.10
C ASP A 86 2.96 -18.61 4.24
N MET A 87 2.42 -17.44 4.52
CA MET A 87 1.39 -17.28 5.56
C MET A 87 0.11 -18.03 5.20
N TYR A 88 -0.35 -17.94 3.95
CA TYR A 88 -1.52 -18.70 3.51
C TYR A 88 -1.28 -20.21 3.53
N SER A 89 -0.09 -20.69 3.21
CA SER A 89 0.25 -22.12 3.30
C SER A 89 0.19 -22.66 4.73
N GLN A 90 0.32 -21.77 5.72
CA GLN A 90 0.22 -22.06 7.15
C GLN A 90 -1.19 -21.82 7.72
N GLY A 91 -2.20 -21.54 6.88
CA GLY A 91 -3.55 -21.22 7.32
C GLY A 91 -3.71 -19.85 7.99
N LEU A 92 -2.74 -18.95 7.82
CA LEU A 92 -2.80 -17.58 8.33
C LEU A 92 -3.35 -16.64 7.25
N THR A 93 -3.96 -15.53 7.68
CA THR A 93 -4.48 -14.50 6.78
C THR A 93 -3.54 -13.28 6.78
N PRO A 94 -2.63 -13.15 5.79
CA PRO A 94 -1.68 -12.05 5.76
C PRO A 94 -2.31 -10.73 5.32
N ASN A 95 -1.72 -9.62 5.78
CA ASN A 95 -1.98 -8.30 5.22
C ASN A 95 -0.73 -7.81 4.45
N PRO A 96 -0.67 -8.01 3.12
CA PRO A 96 0.51 -7.67 2.34
C PRO A 96 0.77 -6.15 2.29
N CYS A 97 -0.24 -5.31 2.52
CA CYS A 97 -0.05 -3.86 2.56
C CYS A 97 0.77 -3.41 3.78
N VAL A 98 0.60 -4.07 4.93
CA VAL A 98 1.42 -3.82 6.12
C VAL A 98 2.87 -4.16 5.83
N GLU A 99 3.13 -5.34 5.26
CA GLU A 99 4.49 -5.77 4.94
C GLU A 99 5.14 -4.89 3.87
N CYS A 100 4.40 -4.54 2.81
CA CYS A 100 4.88 -3.61 1.78
C CYS A 100 5.26 -2.24 2.36
N ASN A 101 4.43 -1.70 3.26
CA ASN A 101 4.75 -0.45 3.93
C ASN A 101 6.01 -0.57 4.80
N ARG A 102 6.15 -1.67 5.57
CA ARG A 102 7.31 -1.90 6.43
C ARG A 102 8.60 -2.00 5.62
N SER A 103 8.72 -3.03 4.80
CA SER A 103 9.98 -3.42 4.17
C SER A 103 10.30 -2.59 2.92
N VAL A 104 9.32 -2.30 2.07
CA VAL A 104 9.57 -1.65 0.78
C VAL A 104 9.39 -0.14 0.86
N LYS A 105 8.21 0.34 1.27
CA LYS A 105 7.90 1.76 1.18
C LYS A 105 8.64 2.63 2.20
N PHE A 106 8.89 2.13 3.41
CA PHE A 106 9.51 2.99 4.42
C PHE A 106 10.98 2.63 4.68
N ASP A 107 11.38 1.37 4.67
CA ASP A 107 12.79 1.03 4.87
C ASP A 107 13.63 1.45 3.65
N HIS A 108 13.34 0.89 2.48
CA HIS A 108 14.12 1.20 1.28
C HIS A 108 13.92 2.64 0.79
N PHE A 109 12.71 3.21 0.95
CA PHE A 109 12.43 4.56 0.47
C PHE A 109 13.10 5.65 1.30
N ILE A 110 13.20 5.47 2.63
CA ILE A 110 13.96 6.36 3.50
C ILE A 110 15.46 6.31 3.16
N ASP A 111 15.99 5.11 2.86
CA ASP A 111 17.40 4.99 2.46
C ASP A 111 17.66 5.61 1.09
N GLN A 112 16.70 5.51 0.17
CA GLN A 112 16.82 6.20 -1.11
C GLN A 112 16.75 7.73 -0.96
N ALA A 113 15.92 8.22 -0.04
CA ALA A 113 15.86 9.65 0.28
C ALA A 113 17.22 10.20 0.75
N LYS A 114 17.93 9.45 1.60
CA LYS A 114 19.29 9.80 2.04
C LYS A 114 20.26 9.90 0.86
N LYS A 115 20.22 8.94 -0.08
CA LYS A 115 21.08 8.94 -1.28
C LYS A 115 20.83 10.13 -2.19
N LEU A 116 19.59 10.63 -2.22
CA LEU A 116 19.18 11.82 -2.98
C LEU A 116 19.28 13.12 -2.19
N ASN A 117 19.88 13.10 -0.99
CA ASN A 117 19.99 14.23 -0.07
C ASN A 117 18.61 14.84 0.27
N CYS A 118 17.58 14.00 0.40
CA CYS A 118 16.26 14.39 0.87
C CYS A 118 16.19 14.25 2.40
N GLU A 119 15.61 15.25 3.06
CA GLU A 119 15.46 15.27 4.51
C GLU A 119 14.31 14.40 4.99
N LYS A 120 13.26 14.26 4.15
CA LYS A 120 12.07 13.48 4.45
C LYS A 120 11.55 12.72 3.22
N VAL A 121 10.75 11.73 3.50
CA VAL A 121 9.87 11.07 2.53
C VAL A 121 8.42 11.48 2.80
N ALA A 122 7.60 11.62 1.75
CA ALA A 122 6.19 11.88 1.89
C ALA A 122 5.37 10.90 1.04
N THR A 123 4.19 10.53 1.55
CA THR A 123 3.28 9.62 0.86
C THR A 123 1.84 10.09 0.96
N GLY A 124 0.98 9.56 0.07
CA GLY A 124 -0.46 9.84 0.06
C GLY A 124 -1.27 9.07 1.09
N HIS A 125 -0.68 8.56 2.16
CA HIS A 125 -1.43 7.89 3.22
C HIS A 125 -2.22 8.88 4.07
N TYR A 126 -3.43 8.48 4.43
CA TYR A 126 -4.28 9.19 5.38
C TYR A 126 -3.92 8.76 6.80
N ALA A 127 -3.00 9.46 7.41
CA ALA A 127 -2.56 9.31 8.80
C ALA A 127 -1.90 10.61 9.25
N LYS A 128 -1.66 10.79 10.55
CA LYS A 128 -0.97 11.98 11.08
C LYS A 128 0.23 11.57 11.91
N ILE A 129 1.28 12.38 11.84
CA ILE A 129 2.39 12.35 12.80
C ILE A 129 2.24 13.57 13.70
N VAL A 130 1.99 13.33 14.97
CA VAL A 130 1.74 14.38 15.96
C VAL A 130 2.89 14.42 16.97
N ARG A 131 3.33 15.63 17.33
CA ARG A 131 4.30 15.80 18.41
C ARG A 131 3.55 15.85 19.74
N SER A 132 3.81 14.86 20.60
CA SER A 132 3.26 14.76 21.96
C SER A 132 4.42 14.76 22.94
N ASN A 133 4.46 15.77 23.81
CA ASN A 133 5.57 15.99 24.76
C ASN A 133 6.93 15.99 24.03
N ASN A 134 7.74 14.97 24.22
CA ASN A 134 9.08 14.83 23.64
C ASN A 134 9.17 13.73 22.56
N SER A 135 8.04 13.15 22.15
CA SER A 135 7.95 12.06 21.15
C SER A 135 7.14 12.47 19.93
N LEU A 136 7.33 11.73 18.86
CA LEU A 136 6.41 11.73 17.70
C LEU A 136 5.56 10.48 17.76
N GLU A 137 4.27 10.65 17.49
CA GLU A 137 3.27 9.59 17.55
C GLU A 137 2.52 9.50 16.22
N LEU A 138 2.22 8.27 15.80
CA LEU A 138 1.33 8.00 14.67
C LEU A 138 -0.11 8.04 15.15
N HIS A 139 -0.91 8.90 14.54
CA HIS A 139 -2.34 9.07 14.84
C HIS A 139 -3.20 8.77 13.61
N LYS A 140 -4.47 8.45 13.84
CA LYS A 140 -5.49 8.36 12.79
C LYS A 140 -5.62 9.68 12.05
N ALA A 141 -6.01 9.60 10.77
CA ALA A 141 -6.40 10.78 10.00
C ALA A 141 -7.65 11.45 10.58
N ASP A 142 -7.84 12.74 10.31
CA ASP A 142 -9.08 13.45 10.69
C ASP A 142 -10.28 12.94 9.87
N TYR A 143 -10.05 12.55 8.61
CA TYR A 143 -11.05 11.92 7.77
C TYR A 143 -11.04 10.40 7.99
N LEU A 144 -11.80 9.94 8.99
CA LEU A 144 -11.78 8.56 9.48
C LEU A 144 -12.21 7.51 8.43
N GLU A 145 -13.08 7.88 7.48
CA GLU A 145 -13.52 6.99 6.40
C GLU A 145 -12.38 6.52 5.49
N LYS A 146 -11.26 7.25 5.46
CA LYS A 146 -10.07 6.93 4.68
C LYS A 146 -8.84 6.67 5.54
N ASP A 147 -9.00 6.60 6.86
CA ASP A 147 -7.85 6.35 7.74
C ASP A 147 -7.07 5.10 7.32
N GLN A 148 -5.76 5.27 7.25
CA GLN A 148 -4.81 4.23 6.87
C GLN A 148 -3.74 3.99 7.94
N SER A 149 -3.93 4.52 9.16
CA SER A 149 -2.98 4.31 10.25
C SER A 149 -2.78 2.83 10.58
N TYR A 150 -3.79 1.99 10.34
CA TYR A 150 -3.74 0.55 10.59
C TYR A 150 -2.69 -0.20 9.74
N VAL A 151 -2.38 0.26 8.52
CA VAL A 151 -1.32 -0.32 7.69
C VAL A 151 0.05 0.31 7.94
N LEU A 152 0.14 1.23 8.90
CA LEU A 152 1.35 1.98 9.26
C LEU A 152 1.82 1.70 10.70
N HIS A 153 1.12 0.84 11.45
CA HIS A 153 1.40 0.56 12.87
C HIS A 153 2.81 0.01 13.13
N MET A 154 3.45 -0.55 12.08
CA MET A 154 4.80 -1.09 12.16
C MET A 154 5.91 -0.02 12.03
N LEU A 155 5.54 1.26 11.84
CA LEU A 155 6.52 2.35 11.83
C LEU A 155 7.07 2.58 13.23
N THR A 156 8.38 2.50 13.35
CA THR A 156 9.09 2.72 14.61
C THR A 156 9.33 4.22 14.86
N ALA A 157 9.47 4.60 16.13
CA ALA A 157 9.59 6.00 16.54
C ALA A 157 10.79 6.73 15.88
N ASP A 158 11.87 6.03 15.58
CA ASP A 158 13.06 6.57 14.91
C ASP A 158 12.83 6.92 13.43
N LYS A 159 11.81 6.31 12.79
CA LYS A 159 11.42 6.59 11.40
C LYS A 159 10.49 7.79 11.28
N LEU A 160 9.62 8.03 12.27
CA LEU A 160 8.61 9.10 12.21
C LEU A 160 9.17 10.49 11.88
N PRO A 161 10.36 10.91 12.39
CA PRO A 161 10.92 12.21 12.03
C PRO A 161 11.25 12.37 10.53
N LYS A 162 11.44 11.25 9.83
CA LYS A 162 11.83 11.21 8.41
C LYS A 162 10.65 11.08 7.46
N ILE A 163 9.42 11.00 8.00
CA ILE A 163 8.20 10.72 7.23
C ILE A 163 7.25 11.91 7.34
N ASP A 164 6.49 12.15 6.29
CA ASP A 164 5.40 13.11 6.27
C ASP A 164 4.14 12.52 5.60
N PHE A 165 2.97 12.83 6.18
CA PHE A 165 1.65 12.45 5.68
C PHE A 165 0.79 13.70 5.48
N PRO A 166 0.98 14.45 4.38
CA PRO A 166 0.31 15.74 4.18
C PRO A 166 -1.21 15.66 4.09
N LEU A 167 -1.78 14.47 3.84
CA LEU A 167 -3.23 14.27 3.73
C LEU A 167 -3.90 13.93 5.06
N GLY A 168 -3.17 13.85 6.15
CA GLY A 168 -3.72 13.40 7.44
C GLY A 168 -4.82 14.27 8.02
N THR A 169 -4.89 15.55 7.60
CA THR A 169 -5.90 16.52 8.04
C THR A 169 -6.88 16.93 6.94
N ILE A 170 -6.80 16.31 5.75
CA ILE A 170 -7.57 16.71 4.55
C ILE A 170 -8.55 15.61 4.19
N SER A 171 -9.79 15.95 3.94
CA SER A 171 -10.80 14.98 3.51
C SER A 171 -10.60 14.57 2.04
N LYS A 172 -11.10 13.39 1.67
CA LYS A 172 -11.00 12.91 0.29
C LYS A 172 -11.66 13.83 -0.75
N PRO A 173 -12.85 14.42 -0.48
CA PRO A 173 -13.43 15.45 -1.38
C PRO A 173 -12.51 16.65 -1.57
N GLU A 174 -11.90 17.18 -0.50
CA GLU A 174 -10.96 18.29 -0.58
C GLU A 174 -9.70 17.94 -1.39
N VAL A 175 -9.16 16.74 -1.21
CA VAL A 175 -8.03 16.24 -2.02
C VAL A 175 -8.39 16.28 -3.52
N ARG A 176 -9.60 15.85 -3.91
CA ARG A 176 -10.05 15.92 -5.30
C ARG A 176 -10.22 17.37 -5.79
N GLN A 177 -10.70 18.27 -4.95
CA GLN A 177 -10.81 19.70 -5.28
C GLN A 177 -9.42 20.32 -5.49
N ILE A 178 -8.45 20.03 -4.61
CA ILE A 178 -7.06 20.48 -4.76
C ILE A 178 -6.46 19.94 -6.06
N ALA A 179 -6.66 18.65 -6.37
CA ALA A 179 -6.19 18.07 -7.62
C ALA A 179 -6.79 18.78 -8.84
N ALA A 180 -8.08 19.11 -8.80
CA ALA A 180 -8.77 19.83 -9.86
C ALA A 180 -8.25 21.28 -10.00
N SER A 181 -8.03 22.00 -8.89
CA SER A 181 -7.48 23.36 -8.89
C SER A 181 -6.06 23.42 -9.44
N LEU A 182 -5.26 22.39 -9.19
CA LEU A 182 -3.94 22.20 -9.80
C LEU A 182 -4.03 21.74 -11.27
N GLY A 183 -5.23 21.48 -11.77
CA GLY A 183 -5.51 20.99 -13.13
C GLY A 183 -4.91 19.58 -13.37
N LEU A 184 -4.83 18.76 -12.36
CA LEU A 184 -4.31 17.39 -12.47
C LEU A 184 -5.38 16.45 -13.01
N LYS A 185 -5.06 15.72 -14.07
CA LYS A 185 -6.00 14.74 -14.68
C LYS A 185 -6.38 13.61 -13.71
N THR A 186 -5.53 13.33 -12.73
CA THR A 186 -5.74 12.32 -11.68
C THR A 186 -6.91 12.66 -10.75
N ALA A 187 -7.44 13.89 -10.74
CA ALA A 187 -8.57 14.32 -9.91
C ALA A 187 -9.81 13.39 -10.01
N PHE A 188 -10.05 12.83 -11.20
CA PHE A 188 -11.21 11.98 -11.51
C PHE A 188 -10.87 10.47 -11.48
N LYS A 189 -9.64 10.10 -11.18
CA LYS A 189 -9.22 8.70 -11.13
C LYS A 189 -9.85 8.00 -9.93
N LYS A 190 -10.32 6.77 -10.15
CA LYS A 190 -10.85 5.92 -9.06
C LYS A 190 -9.71 5.49 -8.13
N ASP A 191 -10.03 5.30 -6.85
CA ASP A 191 -9.10 4.76 -5.88
C ASP A 191 -8.81 3.28 -6.19
N SER A 192 -7.56 2.85 -6.00
CA SER A 192 -7.20 1.43 -6.03
C SER A 192 -7.74 0.76 -4.77
N GLN A 193 -8.45 -0.38 -4.92
CA GLN A 193 -9.07 -1.09 -3.79
C GLN A 193 -8.56 -2.52 -3.62
N ASP A 194 -7.84 -3.06 -4.62
CA ASP A 194 -7.42 -4.45 -4.63
C ASP A 194 -5.95 -4.62 -4.19
N ILE A 195 -5.60 -5.86 -3.82
CA ILE A 195 -4.19 -6.24 -3.60
C ILE A 195 -3.46 -6.12 -4.94
N CYS A 196 -2.43 -5.28 -4.98
CA CYS A 196 -1.82 -4.79 -6.22
C CYS A 196 -1.21 -5.88 -7.13
N PHE A 197 -0.82 -7.02 -6.58
CA PHE A 197 -0.19 -8.13 -7.33
C PHE A 197 -1.12 -9.33 -7.58
N VAL A 198 -2.28 -9.38 -6.93
CA VAL A 198 -3.28 -10.44 -7.14
C VAL A 198 -4.18 -10.11 -8.34
N GLY A 199 -4.41 -8.81 -8.59
CA GLY A 199 -5.23 -8.32 -9.69
C GLY A 199 -6.70 -8.72 -9.53
N LYS A 200 -7.40 -8.91 -10.67
CA LYS A 200 -8.80 -9.37 -10.68
C LYS A 200 -8.96 -10.86 -10.42
N LYS A 201 -7.86 -11.62 -10.28
CA LYS A 201 -7.88 -13.03 -9.96
C LYS A 201 -8.06 -13.20 -8.46
N ASP A 202 -8.84 -14.21 -8.09
CA ASP A 202 -8.97 -14.62 -6.69
C ASP A 202 -7.56 -14.91 -6.11
N TYR A 203 -7.29 -14.45 -4.90
CA TYR A 203 -6.04 -14.72 -4.18
C TYR A 203 -5.76 -16.22 -4.06
N ARG A 204 -6.82 -17.07 -3.99
CA ARG A 204 -6.70 -18.52 -3.95
C ARG A 204 -5.91 -19.05 -5.14
N ASN A 205 -6.30 -18.66 -6.36
CA ASN A 205 -5.59 -19.04 -7.59
C ASN A 205 -4.14 -18.54 -7.59
N PHE A 206 -3.90 -17.35 -7.03
CA PHE A 206 -2.55 -16.80 -6.93
C PHE A 206 -1.67 -17.63 -5.99
N VAL A 207 -2.20 -18.03 -4.83
CA VAL A 207 -1.49 -18.84 -3.83
C VAL A 207 -1.33 -20.28 -4.35
N SER A 208 -2.41 -20.94 -4.82
CA SER A 208 -2.37 -22.32 -5.33
C SER A 208 -1.36 -22.54 -6.45
N SER A 209 -1.11 -21.52 -7.28
CA SER A 209 -0.09 -21.59 -8.33
C SER A 209 1.36 -21.53 -7.83
N ARG A 210 1.57 -21.34 -6.52
CA ARG A 210 2.89 -21.12 -5.89
C ARG A 210 3.19 -22.05 -4.72
N ILE A 211 2.24 -22.87 -4.30
CA ILE A 211 2.43 -23.89 -3.27
C ILE A 211 2.42 -25.27 -3.94
N ASP A 212 3.31 -26.15 -3.49
CA ASP A 212 3.48 -27.49 -4.08
C ASP A 212 2.44 -28.49 -3.59
N PHE A 213 1.66 -28.14 -2.57
CA PHE A 213 0.66 -29.04 -2.00
C PHE A 213 -0.57 -28.28 -1.53
N SER A 214 -1.72 -28.85 -1.77
CA SER A 214 -2.96 -28.54 -1.08
C SER A 214 -3.61 -29.84 -0.67
N SER A 215 -3.98 -29.96 0.59
CA SER A 215 -4.73 -31.13 1.08
C SER A 215 -6.09 -30.65 1.55
N SER A 216 -7.12 -31.31 1.06
CA SER A 216 -8.46 -31.19 1.63
C SER A 216 -8.45 -31.70 3.09
N GLY A 217 -9.33 -31.16 3.90
CA GLY A 217 -9.46 -31.52 5.30
C GLY A 217 -10.82 -31.19 5.85
N ASP A 218 -11.06 -31.65 7.07
CA ASP A 218 -12.28 -31.36 7.79
C ASP A 218 -12.16 -30.04 8.58
N ILE A 219 -13.26 -29.29 8.63
CA ILE A 219 -13.44 -28.16 9.54
C ILE A 219 -14.19 -28.69 10.75
N VAL A 220 -13.60 -28.61 11.94
CA VAL A 220 -14.19 -29.12 13.19
C VAL A 220 -14.53 -27.99 14.13
N ASP A 221 -15.52 -28.21 14.99
CA ASP A 221 -15.82 -27.30 16.09
C ASP A 221 -14.92 -27.58 17.32
N LYS A 222 -15.14 -26.84 18.41
CA LYS A 222 -14.40 -27.02 19.67
C LYS A 222 -14.56 -28.38 20.36
N ASP A 223 -15.55 -29.15 19.96
CA ASP A 223 -15.91 -30.47 20.50
C ASP A 223 -15.52 -31.60 19.49
N ASP A 224 -14.66 -31.28 18.51
CA ASP A 224 -14.17 -32.17 17.43
C ASP A 224 -15.26 -32.68 16.47
N ASN A 225 -16.44 -32.08 16.43
CA ASN A 225 -17.47 -32.46 15.46
C ASN A 225 -17.16 -31.84 14.11
N ILE A 226 -17.25 -32.60 13.04
CA ILE A 226 -17.08 -32.12 11.67
C ILE A 226 -18.26 -31.21 11.31
N ILE A 227 -17.96 -29.93 11.02
CA ILE A 227 -18.94 -28.92 10.62
C ILE A 227 -18.81 -28.50 9.15
N GLY A 228 -17.79 -28.99 8.44
CA GLY A 228 -17.55 -28.73 7.03
C GLY A 228 -16.24 -29.33 6.54
N THR A 229 -15.93 -29.07 5.27
CA THR A 229 -14.67 -29.48 4.62
C THR A 229 -14.06 -28.31 3.86
N HIS A 230 -12.75 -28.37 3.58
CA HIS A 230 -12.03 -27.40 2.75
C HIS A 230 -11.13 -28.11 1.74
N GLU A 231 -10.88 -27.49 0.60
CA GLU A 231 -9.99 -28.02 -0.45
C GLU A 231 -8.50 -27.75 -0.18
N GLY A 232 -8.21 -26.89 0.79
CA GLY A 232 -6.86 -26.55 1.25
C GLY A 232 -6.90 -25.41 2.26
N VAL A 233 -6.00 -25.42 3.26
CA VAL A 233 -5.96 -24.38 4.31
C VAL A 233 -5.74 -22.96 3.74
N HIS A 234 -5.08 -22.83 2.61
CA HIS A 234 -4.86 -21.56 1.92
C HIS A 234 -6.14 -20.94 1.34
N GLU A 235 -7.22 -21.70 1.22
CA GLU A 235 -8.54 -21.21 0.79
C GLU A 235 -9.33 -20.60 1.95
N LEU A 236 -8.93 -20.90 3.18
CA LEU A 236 -9.55 -20.35 4.37
C LEU A 236 -9.00 -18.93 4.65
N SER A 237 -9.85 -18.11 5.21
CA SER A 237 -9.49 -16.79 5.69
C SER A 237 -10.00 -16.59 7.11
N LEU A 238 -9.60 -15.50 7.75
CA LEU A 238 -9.99 -15.18 9.12
C LEU A 238 -11.50 -15.25 9.35
N ILE A 239 -12.31 -14.84 8.38
CA ILE A 239 -13.78 -14.89 8.50
C ILE A 239 -14.31 -16.32 8.59
N HIS A 240 -13.67 -17.29 7.93
CA HIS A 240 -14.07 -18.70 8.02
C HIS A 240 -13.65 -19.32 9.36
N ILE A 241 -12.59 -18.83 9.98
CA ILE A 241 -12.02 -19.37 11.21
C ILE A 241 -12.68 -18.75 12.45
N SER A 242 -12.91 -17.43 12.45
CA SER A 242 -13.37 -16.69 13.62
C SER A 242 -14.90 -16.60 13.76
N GLU A 243 -15.66 -16.76 12.67
CA GLU A 243 -17.12 -16.61 12.66
C GLU A 243 -17.85 -17.79 11.96
N PRO A 244 -17.51 -19.05 12.20
CA PRO A 244 -18.13 -20.19 11.50
C PRO A 244 -19.64 -20.31 11.79
N THR A 245 -20.12 -19.77 12.91
CA THR A 245 -21.51 -19.90 13.36
C THR A 245 -22.47 -18.87 12.77
N ARG A 246 -21.99 -17.75 12.23
CA ARG A 246 -22.89 -16.71 11.67
C ARG A 246 -23.38 -17.01 10.27
N GLN A 247 -22.72 -17.87 9.51
CA GLN A 247 -23.14 -18.23 8.14
C GLN A 247 -24.29 -19.23 8.06
N TRP A 248 -24.67 -19.86 9.18
CA TRP A 248 -25.71 -20.88 9.21
C TRP A 248 -27.07 -20.40 9.75
N GLN A 249 -27.24 -19.10 9.93
CA GLN A 249 -28.50 -18.50 10.38
C GLN A 249 -29.23 -17.67 9.29
N ILE A 250 -28.94 -17.93 8.01
CA ILE A 250 -29.70 -17.31 6.90
C ILE A 250 -30.45 -18.40 6.14
#